data_c07c6980c821c557b04b7e4cfa295fd6
#
_entry.id   c07c6980c821c557b04b7e4cfa295fd6
#
_cell.length_a   1.000
_cell.length_b   1.000
_cell.length_c   1.000
_cell.angle_alpha   90.00
_cell.angle_beta   90.00
_cell.angle_gamma   90.00
#
_symmetry.space_group_name_H-M   'P 1'
#
loop_
_entity.id
_entity.type
_entity.pdbx_description
1 polymer ?
#
loop_
_entity_poly.entity_id
_entity_poly.type
_entity_poly.pdbx_seq_one_letter_code
_entity_poly.pdbx_strand_id
1 'polypeptide(L)'
;LQKTRLSAVLATFILCMVVWVLITWSFTVQELAAGVLVSIATALFSSRFFVHGDSYRFFNPAKIFSLLGYSVTFFVELVKANLDMAKRVYGGCKAVNPGIVKVPTEMKSDYGLALLSDSITLTPGTITMDVAEEDGKNFLYVHWIDVTAESGEQAGEAIKGALEKGTRRVFD
;
A
#
# COMPACT_ATOMS: atom_id res chain seq x y z
N LEU A 1 -9.93 18.90 -17.58
CA LEU A 1 -9.61 19.32 -16.18
C LEU A 1 -10.82 19.30 -15.24
N GLN A 2 -12.03 19.63 -15.74
CA GLN A 2 -13.24 19.72 -14.88
C GLN A 2 -13.90 18.34 -14.62
N LYS A 3 -13.85 17.42 -15.57
CA LYS A 3 -14.40 16.05 -15.42
C LYS A 3 -13.60 15.20 -14.41
N THR A 4 -12.30 15.35 -14.41
CA THR A 4 -11.41 14.62 -13.47
C THR A 4 -11.63 15.04 -12.02
N ARG A 5 -11.91 16.32 -11.76
CA ARG A 5 -12.20 16.81 -10.40
C ARG A 5 -13.54 16.27 -9.86
N LEU A 6 -14.57 16.20 -10.67
CA LEU A 6 -15.88 15.70 -10.22
C LEU A 6 -15.82 14.19 -9.90
N SER A 7 -15.13 13.41 -10.74
CA SER A 7 -14.96 11.98 -10.47
C SER A 7 -14.14 11.72 -9.20
N ALA A 8 -13.11 12.53 -8.93
CA ALA A 8 -12.32 12.46 -7.72
C ALA A 8 -13.16 12.77 -6.47
N VAL A 9 -13.96 13.86 -6.52
CA VAL A 9 -14.86 14.22 -5.42
C VAL A 9 -15.87 13.11 -5.15
N LEU A 10 -16.52 12.58 -6.19
CA LEU A 10 -17.48 11.48 -6.04
C LEU A 10 -16.85 10.21 -5.48
N ALA A 11 -15.65 9.85 -5.96
CA ALA A 11 -14.91 8.69 -5.47
C ALA A 11 -14.58 8.83 -3.98
N THR A 12 -14.04 9.98 -3.58
CA THR A 12 -13.71 10.26 -2.18
C THR A 12 -14.96 10.31 -1.31
N PHE A 13 -16.05 10.93 -1.79
CA PHE A 13 -17.32 10.95 -1.07
C PHE A 13 -17.86 9.55 -0.81
N ILE A 14 -17.90 8.69 -1.82
CA ILE A 14 -18.38 7.30 -1.68
C ILE A 14 -17.49 6.54 -0.69
N LEU A 15 -16.18 6.67 -0.80
CA LEU A 15 -15.25 6.02 0.11
C LEU A 15 -15.47 6.47 1.56
N CYS A 16 -15.59 7.79 1.79
CA CYS A 16 -15.84 8.34 3.12
C CYS A 16 -17.18 7.87 3.69
N MET A 17 -18.23 7.81 2.87
CA MET A 17 -19.54 7.28 3.30
C MET A 17 -19.48 5.80 3.68
N VAL A 18 -18.78 4.98 2.89
CA VAL A 18 -18.58 3.56 3.23
C VAL A 18 -17.85 3.42 4.56
N VAL A 19 -16.75 4.16 4.73
CA VAL A 19 -15.98 4.16 5.98
C VAL A 19 -16.84 4.64 7.16
N TRP A 20 -17.63 5.72 6.97
CA TRP A 20 -18.55 6.23 8.00
C TRP A 20 -19.52 5.16 8.47
N VAL A 21 -20.22 4.50 7.52
CA VAL A 21 -21.19 3.44 7.85
C VAL A 21 -20.51 2.25 8.53
N LEU A 22 -19.31 1.86 8.09
CA LEU A 22 -18.54 0.77 8.70
C LEU A 22 -18.12 1.09 10.15
N ILE A 23 -17.80 2.34 10.44
CA ILE A 23 -17.37 2.76 11.79
C ILE A 23 -18.57 2.92 12.72
N THR A 24 -19.65 3.58 12.25
CA THR A 24 -20.83 3.87 13.09
C THR A 24 -21.74 2.65 13.23
N TRP A 25 -21.68 1.73 12.26
CA TRP A 25 -22.55 0.56 12.18
C TRP A 25 -24.05 0.90 12.38
N SER A 26 -24.44 2.11 11.96
CA SER A 26 -25.77 2.69 12.18
C SER A 26 -26.35 3.25 10.89
N PHE A 27 -27.63 2.97 10.65
CA PHE A 27 -28.39 3.44 9.49
C PHE A 27 -29.48 4.44 9.85
N THR A 28 -29.39 5.07 11.03
CA THR A 28 -30.37 6.11 11.42
C THR A 28 -30.22 7.34 10.51
N VAL A 29 -31.35 8.04 10.31
CA VAL A 29 -31.36 9.25 9.46
C VAL A 29 -30.37 10.30 9.97
N GLN A 30 -30.21 10.43 11.27
CA GLN A 30 -29.30 11.38 11.90
C GLN A 30 -27.84 11.03 11.59
N GLU A 31 -27.45 9.77 11.73
CA GLU A 31 -26.09 9.30 11.43
C GLU A 31 -25.76 9.40 9.92
N LEU A 32 -26.72 9.03 9.07
CA LEU A 32 -26.53 9.16 7.63
C LEU A 32 -26.41 10.64 7.20
N ALA A 33 -27.21 11.54 7.77
CA ALA A 33 -27.12 12.97 7.48
C ALA A 33 -25.76 13.54 7.95
N ALA A 34 -25.30 13.17 9.14
CA ALA A 34 -23.96 13.57 9.63
C ALA A 34 -22.86 13.01 8.70
N GLY A 35 -22.95 11.72 8.33
CA GLY A 35 -22.03 11.08 7.41
C GLY A 35 -21.95 11.77 6.05
N VAL A 36 -23.09 12.16 5.48
CA VAL A 36 -23.15 12.91 4.21
C VAL A 36 -22.44 14.25 4.35
N LEU A 37 -22.70 15.02 5.41
CA LEU A 37 -22.07 16.32 5.61
C LEU A 37 -20.55 16.21 5.76
N VAL A 38 -20.08 15.28 6.59
CA VAL A 38 -18.64 15.02 6.81
C VAL A 38 -18.00 14.53 5.52
N SER A 39 -18.63 13.59 4.81
CA SER A 39 -18.10 13.03 3.56
C SER A 39 -18.01 14.10 2.45
N ILE A 40 -18.98 15.01 2.33
CA ILE A 40 -18.92 16.13 1.37
C ILE A 40 -17.74 17.06 1.74
N ALA A 41 -17.62 17.47 2.99
CA ALA A 41 -16.56 18.36 3.43
C ALA A 41 -15.17 17.73 3.17
N THR A 42 -15.01 16.45 3.55
CA THR A 42 -13.77 15.70 3.33
C THR A 42 -13.46 15.52 1.83
N ALA A 43 -14.47 15.18 1.01
CA ALA A 43 -14.29 14.99 -0.43
C ALA A 43 -13.87 16.28 -1.13
N LEU A 44 -14.48 17.41 -0.79
CA LEU A 44 -14.11 18.72 -1.36
C LEU A 44 -12.69 19.14 -0.97
N PHE A 45 -12.31 18.94 0.27
CA PHE A 45 -10.96 19.25 0.75
C PHE A 45 -9.93 18.31 0.15
N SER A 46 -10.13 17.00 0.28
CA SER A 46 -9.18 15.97 -0.13
C SER A 46 -8.95 15.94 -1.65
N SER A 47 -10.02 16.08 -2.44
CA SER A 47 -9.90 16.08 -3.90
C SER A 47 -9.05 17.21 -4.46
N ARG A 48 -8.90 18.29 -3.70
CA ARG A 48 -8.10 19.45 -4.09
C ARG A 48 -6.59 19.22 -3.88
N PHE A 49 -6.22 18.44 -2.87
CA PHE A 49 -4.84 18.30 -2.40
C PHE A 49 -4.25 16.91 -2.67
N PHE A 50 -5.03 15.85 -2.52
CA PHE A 50 -4.51 14.48 -2.50
C PHE A 50 -4.85 13.66 -3.73
N VAL A 51 -5.92 13.98 -4.45
CA VAL A 51 -6.36 13.14 -5.56
C VAL A 51 -5.91 13.73 -6.89
N HIS A 52 -4.88 13.12 -7.47
CA HIS A 52 -4.37 13.44 -8.80
C HIS A 52 -4.63 12.26 -9.75
N GLY A 53 -5.11 12.52 -10.95
CA GLY A 53 -5.33 11.49 -11.99
C GLY A 53 -6.75 10.90 -12.03
N ASP A 54 -6.86 9.74 -12.68
CA ASP A 54 -8.15 9.10 -13.02
C ASP A 54 -8.73 8.27 -11.86
N SER A 55 -9.27 8.93 -10.85
CA SER A 55 -9.80 8.31 -9.63
C SER A 55 -10.93 7.28 -9.88
N TYR A 56 -11.65 7.35 -11.01
CA TYR A 56 -12.68 6.37 -11.37
C TYR A 56 -12.12 4.97 -11.64
N ARG A 57 -10.82 4.84 -11.93
CA ARG A 57 -10.17 3.54 -12.16
C ARG A 57 -10.21 2.64 -10.92
N PHE A 58 -10.30 3.22 -9.72
CA PHE A 58 -10.44 2.46 -8.47
C PHE A 58 -11.79 1.75 -8.32
N PHE A 59 -12.85 2.23 -8.99
CA PHE A 59 -14.17 1.60 -8.98
C PHE A 59 -14.33 0.50 -10.03
N ASN A 60 -13.29 0.18 -10.79
CA ASN A 60 -13.33 -0.96 -11.70
C ASN A 60 -13.41 -2.26 -10.86
N PRO A 61 -14.47 -3.09 -11.01
CA PRO A 61 -14.62 -4.32 -10.25
C PRO A 61 -13.43 -5.26 -10.39
N ALA A 62 -12.78 -5.32 -11.55
CA ALA A 62 -11.58 -6.10 -11.76
C ALA A 62 -10.42 -5.64 -10.87
N LYS A 63 -10.27 -4.32 -10.65
CA LYS A 63 -9.24 -3.76 -9.75
C LYS A 63 -9.58 -4.05 -8.28
N ILE A 64 -10.86 -4.04 -7.92
CA ILE A 64 -11.32 -4.43 -6.57
C ILE A 64 -10.99 -5.90 -6.30
N PHE A 65 -11.27 -6.81 -7.24
CA PHE A 65 -10.89 -8.22 -7.11
C PHE A 65 -9.36 -8.40 -7.04
N SER A 66 -8.60 -7.64 -7.83
CA SER A 66 -7.14 -7.64 -7.74
C SER A 66 -6.64 -7.17 -6.38
N LEU A 67 -7.27 -6.14 -5.80
CA LEU A 67 -6.94 -5.64 -4.46
C LEU A 67 -7.27 -6.68 -3.37
N LEU A 68 -8.39 -7.38 -3.48
CA LEU A 68 -8.73 -8.48 -2.56
C LEU A 68 -7.71 -9.62 -2.68
N GLY A 69 -7.33 -10.00 -3.91
CA GLY A 69 -6.29 -11.00 -4.14
C GLY A 69 -4.93 -10.56 -3.57
N TYR A 70 -4.59 -9.29 -3.74
CA TYR A 70 -3.41 -8.69 -3.12
C TYR A 70 -3.44 -8.76 -1.59
N SER A 71 -4.59 -8.43 -0.98
CA SER A 71 -4.76 -8.46 0.48
C SER A 71 -4.52 -9.87 1.04
N VAL A 72 -4.95 -10.92 0.33
CA VAL A 72 -4.66 -12.32 0.72
C VAL A 72 -3.15 -12.61 0.61
N THR A 73 -2.51 -12.20 -0.49
CA THR A 73 -1.05 -12.37 -0.66
C THR A 73 -0.29 -11.65 0.45
N PHE A 74 -0.64 -10.38 0.72
CA PHE A 74 -0.04 -9.60 1.78
C PHE A 74 -0.20 -10.27 3.15
N PHE A 75 -1.39 -10.76 3.48
CA PHE A 75 -1.63 -11.46 4.74
C PHE A 75 -0.78 -12.72 4.89
N VAL A 76 -0.62 -13.50 3.82
CA VAL A 76 0.26 -14.68 3.82
C VAL A 76 1.71 -14.28 4.06
N GLU A 77 2.23 -13.26 3.37
CA GLU A 77 3.60 -12.78 3.58
C GLU A 77 3.79 -12.19 4.99
N LEU A 78 2.80 -11.47 5.51
CA LEU A 78 2.80 -10.97 6.88
C LEU A 78 2.90 -12.11 7.91
N VAL A 79 2.13 -13.19 7.75
CA VAL A 79 2.19 -14.35 8.65
C VAL A 79 3.56 -15.03 8.55
N LYS A 80 4.10 -15.24 7.34
CA LYS A 80 5.43 -15.83 7.15
C LYS A 80 6.52 -15.00 7.84
N ALA A 81 6.52 -13.68 7.64
CA ALA A 81 7.50 -12.77 8.23
C ALA A 81 7.41 -12.76 9.76
N ASN A 82 6.19 -12.79 10.33
CA ASN A 82 6.00 -12.89 11.78
C ASN A 82 6.52 -14.22 12.34
N LEU A 83 6.28 -15.34 11.65
CA LEU A 83 6.80 -16.65 12.08
C LEU A 83 8.33 -16.71 11.98
N ASP A 84 8.93 -16.12 10.94
CA ASP A 84 10.38 -16.04 10.82
C ASP A 84 10.99 -15.19 11.93
N MET A 85 10.40 -14.02 12.20
CA MET A 85 10.82 -13.16 13.30
C MET A 85 10.69 -13.86 14.66
N ALA A 86 9.59 -14.55 14.90
CA ALA A 86 9.38 -15.31 16.12
C ALA A 86 10.45 -16.40 16.29
N LYS A 87 10.80 -17.13 15.22
CA LYS A 87 11.89 -18.14 15.26
C LYS A 87 13.24 -17.51 15.61
N ARG A 88 13.52 -16.29 15.09
CA ARG A 88 14.77 -15.56 15.41
C ARG A 88 14.82 -15.15 16.88
N VAL A 89 13.70 -14.64 17.42
CA VAL A 89 13.59 -14.20 18.83
C VAL A 89 13.71 -15.40 19.79
N TYR A 90 12.96 -16.47 19.55
CA TYR A 90 12.93 -17.64 20.46
C TYR A 90 14.07 -18.62 20.22
N GLY A 91 14.69 -18.62 19.04
CA GLY A 91 15.80 -19.51 18.68
C GLY A 91 17.16 -19.14 19.26
N GLY A 92 17.19 -18.16 20.17
CA GLY A 92 18.43 -17.57 20.73
C GLY A 92 19.11 -16.69 19.69
N CYS A 93 19.39 -15.44 20.03
CA CYS A 93 19.92 -14.38 19.16
C CYS A 93 21.06 -14.89 18.25
N LYS A 94 20.72 -15.54 17.14
CA LYS A 94 21.66 -15.76 16.06
C LYS A 94 22.02 -14.37 15.53
N ALA A 95 23.30 -14.15 15.27
CA ALA A 95 23.79 -12.88 14.76
C ALA A 95 22.93 -12.46 13.55
N VAL A 96 22.19 -11.39 13.69
CA VAL A 96 21.50 -10.71 12.60
C VAL A 96 22.52 -9.83 11.86
N ASN A 97 22.37 -9.68 10.57
CA ASN A 97 23.22 -8.85 9.72
C ASN A 97 22.41 -7.68 9.14
N PRO A 98 22.12 -6.64 9.95
CA PRO A 98 21.27 -5.55 9.50
C PRO A 98 21.99 -4.66 8.48
N GLY A 99 21.26 -4.19 7.49
CA GLY A 99 21.81 -3.30 6.47
C GLY A 99 20.71 -2.60 5.67
N ILE A 100 21.13 -1.64 4.87
CA ILE A 100 20.28 -0.97 3.90
C ILE A 100 20.61 -1.50 2.51
N VAL A 101 19.59 -1.99 1.82
CA VAL A 101 19.73 -2.52 0.45
C VAL A 101 18.98 -1.63 -0.52
N LYS A 102 19.57 -1.39 -1.68
CA LYS A 102 18.93 -0.71 -2.81
C LYS A 102 18.26 -1.76 -3.69
N VAL A 103 16.95 -1.68 -3.80
CA VAL A 103 16.10 -2.66 -4.47
C VAL A 103 15.43 -2.02 -5.68
N PRO A 104 15.69 -2.49 -6.92
CA PRO A 104 15.01 -1.98 -8.09
C PRO A 104 13.54 -2.38 -8.07
N THR A 105 12.65 -1.52 -8.56
CA THR A 105 11.22 -1.83 -8.73
C THR A 105 10.73 -1.48 -10.12
N GLU A 106 9.82 -2.29 -10.64
CA GLU A 106 9.16 -2.03 -11.92
C GLU A 106 7.87 -1.21 -11.77
N MET A 107 7.49 -0.85 -10.54
CA MET A 107 6.33 0.00 -10.27
C MET A 107 6.52 1.40 -10.86
N LYS A 108 5.50 1.87 -11.58
CA LYS A 108 5.49 3.21 -12.21
C LYS A 108 4.49 4.15 -11.55
N SER A 109 3.43 3.61 -10.99
CA SER A 109 2.38 4.38 -10.33
C SER A 109 2.81 4.81 -8.93
N ASP A 110 2.67 6.09 -8.58
CA ASP A 110 2.95 6.62 -7.23
C ASP A 110 2.14 5.90 -6.16
N TYR A 111 0.87 5.61 -6.44
CA TYR A 111 0.02 4.83 -5.52
C TYR A 111 0.51 3.39 -5.36
N GLY A 112 1.02 2.80 -6.44
CA GLY A 112 1.59 1.47 -6.40
C GLY A 112 2.91 1.44 -5.63
N LEU A 113 3.78 2.45 -5.79
CA LEU A 113 5.01 2.62 -5.02
C LEU A 113 4.69 2.79 -3.53
N ALA A 114 3.71 3.64 -3.19
CA ALA A 114 3.28 3.85 -1.82
C ALA A 114 2.76 2.53 -1.19
N LEU A 115 1.83 1.83 -1.86
CA LEU A 115 1.30 0.56 -1.34
C LEU A 115 2.40 -0.50 -1.17
N LEU A 116 3.33 -0.60 -2.12
CA LEU A 116 4.44 -1.54 -2.03
C LEU A 116 5.37 -1.20 -0.85
N SER A 117 5.74 0.07 -0.70
CA SER A 117 6.58 0.57 0.40
C SER A 117 5.95 0.34 1.76
N ASP A 118 4.66 0.65 1.91
CA ASP A 118 3.91 0.42 3.14
C ASP A 118 3.82 -1.08 3.46
N SER A 119 3.58 -1.91 2.44
CA SER A 119 3.49 -3.36 2.63
C SER A 119 4.82 -3.97 3.06
N ILE A 120 5.94 -3.52 2.50
CA ILE A 120 7.29 -3.92 2.93
C ILE A 120 7.51 -3.52 4.39
N THR A 121 7.14 -2.30 4.76
CA THR A 121 7.32 -1.77 6.12
C THR A 121 6.43 -2.48 7.15
N LEU A 122 5.24 -2.90 6.76
CA LEU A 122 4.31 -3.64 7.63
C LEU A 122 4.75 -5.09 7.86
N THR A 123 5.65 -5.65 7.04
CA THR A 123 6.24 -6.96 7.33
C THR A 123 7.42 -6.84 8.28
N PRO A 124 7.46 -7.64 9.40
CA PRO A 124 8.52 -7.53 10.39
C PRO A 124 9.89 -7.86 9.80
N GLY A 125 10.87 -7.01 10.11
CA GLY A 125 12.26 -7.17 9.68
C GLY A 125 12.66 -6.30 8.49
N THR A 126 11.72 -5.55 7.90
CA THR A 126 11.97 -4.62 6.78
C THR A 126 11.33 -3.26 7.00
N ILE A 127 12.01 -2.20 6.61
CA ILE A 127 11.51 -0.82 6.66
C ILE A 127 11.93 -0.12 5.37
N THR A 128 11.00 0.37 4.59
CA THR A 128 11.31 1.23 3.45
C THR A 128 11.70 2.61 3.97
N MET A 129 12.95 3.00 3.69
CA MET A 129 13.55 4.24 4.16
C MET A 129 13.34 5.38 3.17
N ASP A 130 13.41 5.06 1.86
CA ASP A 130 13.29 6.06 0.80
C ASP A 130 12.86 5.41 -0.52
N VAL A 131 12.28 6.22 -1.39
CA VAL A 131 11.91 5.87 -2.77
C VAL A 131 12.57 6.88 -3.70
N ALA A 132 13.47 6.44 -4.56
CA ALA A 132 14.19 7.30 -5.48
C ALA A 132 14.00 6.87 -6.94
N GLU A 133 13.97 7.85 -7.83
CA GLU A 133 14.02 7.63 -9.26
C GLU A 133 15.43 7.97 -9.78
N GLU A 134 16.06 7.01 -10.44
CA GLU A 134 17.38 7.18 -11.05
C GLU A 134 17.33 6.64 -12.49
N ASP A 135 17.74 7.44 -13.45
CA ASP A 135 17.75 7.10 -14.88
C ASP A 135 16.40 6.54 -15.39
N GLY A 136 15.28 7.09 -14.90
CA GLY A 136 13.92 6.67 -15.27
C GLY A 136 13.51 5.32 -14.69
N LYS A 137 14.22 4.82 -13.69
CA LYS A 137 13.88 3.60 -12.93
C LYS A 137 13.67 3.93 -11.46
N ASN A 138 12.67 3.31 -10.87
CA ASN A 138 12.38 3.45 -9.46
C ASN A 138 13.16 2.44 -8.61
N PHE A 139 13.66 2.92 -7.49
CA PHE A 139 14.39 2.14 -6.49
C PHE A 139 13.80 2.37 -5.12
N LEU A 140 13.77 1.31 -4.31
CA LEU A 140 13.42 1.36 -2.89
C LEU A 140 14.69 1.15 -2.06
N TYR A 141 14.95 2.03 -1.11
CA TYR A 141 15.99 1.85 -0.11
C TYR A 141 15.34 1.22 1.12
N VAL A 142 15.67 -0.06 1.37
CA VAL A 142 15.03 -0.84 2.41
C VAL A 142 16.04 -1.23 3.47
N HIS A 143 15.79 -0.83 4.71
CA HIS A 143 16.48 -1.41 5.85
C HIS A 143 15.97 -2.83 6.06
N TRP A 144 16.89 -3.79 6.08
CA TRP A 144 16.60 -5.20 6.25
C TRP A 144 17.38 -5.75 7.44
N ILE A 145 16.68 -6.40 8.38
CA ILE A 145 17.26 -6.85 9.65
C ILE A 145 18.35 -7.94 9.47
N ASP A 146 18.28 -8.70 8.38
CA ASP A 146 19.23 -9.77 8.09
C ASP A 146 19.48 -9.86 6.59
N VAL A 147 20.48 -9.12 6.13
CA VAL A 147 20.84 -9.05 4.70
C VAL A 147 21.50 -10.38 4.30
N THR A 148 20.74 -11.18 3.58
CA THR A 148 21.17 -12.50 3.09
C THR A 148 21.52 -12.51 1.59
N ALA A 149 21.25 -11.42 0.89
CA ALA A 149 21.50 -11.29 -0.54
C ALA A 149 22.37 -10.06 -0.82
N GLU A 150 23.45 -10.27 -1.57
CA GLU A 150 24.44 -9.22 -1.89
C GLU A 150 24.00 -8.35 -3.08
N SER A 151 23.18 -8.87 -4.02
CA SER A 151 22.69 -8.12 -5.17
C SER A 151 21.34 -7.50 -4.93
N GLY A 152 21.11 -6.28 -5.46
CA GLY A 152 19.83 -5.58 -5.34
C GLY A 152 18.65 -6.33 -5.95
N GLU A 153 18.86 -7.12 -7.00
CA GLU A 153 17.82 -7.94 -7.61
C GLU A 153 17.42 -9.14 -6.73
N GLN A 154 18.40 -9.83 -6.16
CA GLN A 154 18.15 -10.97 -5.26
C GLN A 154 17.51 -10.50 -3.95
N ALA A 155 17.99 -9.39 -3.39
CA ALA A 155 17.36 -8.75 -2.25
C ALA A 155 15.92 -8.31 -2.59
N GLY A 156 15.71 -7.79 -3.79
CA GLY A 156 14.39 -7.38 -4.28
C GLY A 156 13.41 -8.54 -4.36
N GLU A 157 13.79 -9.68 -4.92
CA GLU A 157 12.91 -10.85 -4.98
C GLU A 157 12.58 -11.38 -3.59
N ALA A 158 13.55 -11.40 -2.67
CA ALA A 158 13.36 -11.84 -1.30
C ALA A 158 12.41 -10.92 -0.49
N ILE A 159 12.54 -9.59 -0.64
CA ILE A 159 11.80 -8.61 0.15
C ILE A 159 10.41 -8.34 -0.44
N LYS A 160 10.31 -8.18 -1.77
CA LYS A 160 9.12 -7.63 -2.43
C LYS A 160 8.51 -8.50 -3.51
N GLY A 161 9.17 -9.59 -3.95
CA GLY A 161 8.79 -10.32 -5.17
C GLY A 161 7.32 -10.71 -5.25
N ALA A 162 6.75 -11.27 -4.18
CA ALA A 162 5.33 -11.62 -4.11
C ALA A 162 4.44 -10.38 -4.00
N LEU A 163 4.85 -9.36 -3.23
CA LEU A 163 4.10 -8.13 -3.00
C LEU A 163 4.04 -7.28 -4.28
N GLU A 164 5.17 -7.11 -4.98
CA GLU A 164 5.22 -6.31 -6.20
C GLU A 164 4.35 -6.88 -7.31
N LYS A 165 4.38 -8.21 -7.51
CA LYS A 165 3.51 -8.88 -8.50
C LYS A 165 2.02 -8.61 -8.23
N GLY A 166 1.64 -8.59 -6.97
CA GLY A 166 0.27 -8.27 -6.54
C GLY A 166 -0.09 -6.79 -6.74
N THR A 167 0.79 -5.90 -6.30
CA THR A 167 0.59 -4.44 -6.41
C THR A 167 0.48 -3.99 -7.87
N ARG A 168 1.30 -4.54 -8.76
CA ARG A 168 1.22 -4.27 -10.21
C ARG A 168 -0.13 -4.63 -10.83
N ARG A 169 -0.74 -5.73 -10.43
CA ARG A 169 -2.09 -6.11 -10.91
C ARG A 169 -3.17 -5.11 -10.49
N VAL A 170 -2.96 -4.40 -9.38
CA VAL A 170 -3.91 -3.39 -8.90
C VAL A 170 -3.71 -2.06 -9.61
N PHE A 171 -2.46 -1.59 -9.80
CA PHE A 171 -2.16 -0.22 -10.21
C PHE A 171 -1.65 -0.08 -11.65
N ASP A 172 -1.01 -1.07 -12.20
CA ASP A 172 -0.55 -1.12 -13.60
C ASP A 172 -1.55 -1.92 -14.46
#